data_e6c2e88aa9ebe13ef4103ea7274c9231
#
_entry.id   e6c2e88aa9ebe13ef4103ea7274c9231
#
_cell.length_a   1.000
_cell.length_b   1.000
_cell.length_c   1.000
_cell.angle_alpha   90.00
_cell.angle_beta   90.00
_cell.angle_gamma   90.00
#
_symmetry.space_group_name_H-M   'P 1'
#
loop_
_entity.id
_entity.type
_entity.pdbx_description
1 polymer ?
#
loop_
_entity_poly.entity_id
_entity_poly.type
_entity_poly.pdbx_seq_one_letter_code
_entity_poly.pdbx_strand_id
1 'polypeptide(L)'
;MTDKTSDESPKSTSGGSGMGGSMGSGTVRRIAEGVLEIDTLLGGWERVTAGYLIEGDKPVLVETGSQSSVPVLLAALDSIGIGYHDLAGVVVTHIHLDHAGGVGDVARAFPNATVYVHEKGARHLADPERLVASAAQVYGPLLDSLYGRLTATSQERIHVLPDGAEIKVGSGRTLVAVDSPGHAKHHLAIHDSLSGVLFAGDAVGVRLPDAGVLRPATPPPDFDLDQAVHSLHRFAERRPSQIALAHYGIIPGSPDEVVEEAIQVLNNWVDVAEKAVHDGGDVVDALERAFSKELSGASDIEQKKLETLNGVHSNAAGIRRWLAKRDSGQL
;
A
#
# COMPACT_ATOMS: atom_id res chain seq x y z
N MET A 1 -47.28 12.52 -67.05
CA MET A 1 -47.86 12.01 -65.79
C MET A 1 -46.80 11.15 -65.21
N THR A 2 -46.13 11.68 -64.24
CA THR A 2 -44.88 11.19 -63.70
C THR A 2 -45.10 10.59 -62.33
N ASP A 3 -44.80 9.34 -62.24
CA ASP A 3 -44.83 8.61 -60.95
C ASP A 3 -43.44 8.67 -60.33
N LYS A 4 -43.41 9.09 -59.04
CA LYS A 4 -42.22 9.15 -58.20
C LYS A 4 -42.30 8.06 -57.13
N THR A 5 -41.59 6.98 -57.31
CA THR A 5 -41.36 5.99 -56.28
C THR A 5 -40.21 6.45 -55.41
N SER A 6 -40.47 6.63 -54.11
CA SER A 6 -39.53 6.92 -53.05
C SER A 6 -38.93 5.62 -52.52
N ASP A 7 -37.62 5.53 -52.61
CA ASP A 7 -36.78 4.45 -52.08
C ASP A 7 -36.40 4.79 -50.64
N GLU A 8 -36.90 4.04 -49.63
CA GLU A 8 -36.53 4.13 -48.25
C GLU A 8 -35.62 2.93 -47.87
N SER A 9 -34.32 3.18 -47.77
CA SER A 9 -33.38 2.22 -47.21
C SER A 9 -33.41 2.28 -45.70
N PRO A 10 -33.36 1.15 -44.95
CA PRO A 10 -33.39 1.14 -43.51
C PRO A 10 -32.04 1.54 -42.89
N LYS A 11 -32.07 2.49 -41.96
CA LYS A 11 -30.94 2.90 -41.12
C LYS A 11 -30.60 1.79 -40.13
N SER A 12 -29.39 1.24 -40.24
CA SER A 12 -28.80 0.35 -39.23
C SER A 12 -28.41 1.16 -37.98
N THR A 13 -29.10 0.92 -36.88
CA THR A 13 -28.68 1.39 -35.57
C THR A 13 -27.69 0.40 -34.96
N SER A 14 -26.40 0.66 -35.11
CA SER A 14 -25.37 -0.01 -34.32
C SER A 14 -25.18 0.73 -33.01
N GLY A 15 -25.91 0.31 -31.97
CA GLY A 15 -25.68 0.70 -30.61
C GLY A 15 -24.48 -0.05 -30.01
N GLY A 16 -23.29 0.46 -30.20
CA GLY A 16 -22.10 0.04 -29.46
C GLY A 16 -21.97 0.89 -28.20
N SER A 17 -22.47 0.40 -27.05
CA SER A 17 -22.14 0.98 -25.76
C SER A 17 -20.73 0.58 -25.37
N GLY A 18 -19.73 1.32 -25.84
CA GLY A 18 -18.38 1.28 -25.32
C GLY A 18 -18.35 1.94 -23.94
N MET A 19 -18.28 1.14 -22.88
CA MET A 19 -17.86 1.64 -21.56
C MET A 19 -16.35 1.91 -21.61
N GLY A 20 -15.95 2.98 -22.29
CA GLY A 20 -14.66 3.62 -22.18
C GLY A 20 -14.76 4.73 -21.16
N GLY A 21 -14.88 4.39 -19.86
CA GLY A 21 -14.64 5.34 -18.80
C GLY A 21 -13.17 5.76 -18.87
N SER A 22 -12.91 7.05 -19.15
CA SER A 22 -11.59 7.65 -18.96
C SER A 22 -11.21 7.41 -17.50
N MET A 23 -10.22 6.53 -17.25
CA MET A 23 -9.63 6.45 -15.91
C MET A 23 -9.01 7.81 -15.63
N GLY A 24 -9.50 8.50 -14.58
CA GLY A 24 -8.94 9.77 -14.15
C GLY A 24 -7.47 9.59 -13.79
N SER A 25 -6.64 10.60 -14.07
CA SER A 25 -5.29 10.65 -13.53
C SER A 25 -5.38 10.79 -12.01
N GLY A 26 -4.59 9.99 -11.25
CA GLY A 26 -4.52 10.13 -9.80
C GLY A 26 -4.18 11.58 -9.41
N THR A 27 -4.77 12.04 -8.32
CA THR A 27 -4.46 13.38 -7.78
C THR A 27 -3.02 13.42 -7.30
N VAL A 28 -2.26 14.43 -7.74
CA VAL A 28 -0.89 14.69 -7.26
C VAL A 28 -0.91 15.89 -6.32
N ARG A 29 -0.32 15.73 -5.13
CA ARG A 29 -0.28 16.76 -4.10
C ARG A 29 1.11 16.88 -3.49
N ARG A 30 1.66 18.08 -3.39
CA ARG A 30 2.89 18.32 -2.61
C ARG A 30 2.57 18.25 -1.12
N ILE A 31 3.26 17.37 -0.40
CA ILE A 31 3.05 17.13 1.03
C ILE A 31 4.21 17.60 1.90
N ALA A 32 5.41 17.68 1.34
CA ALA A 32 6.61 18.21 1.97
C ALA A 32 7.58 18.76 0.91
N GLU A 33 8.72 19.31 1.33
CA GLU A 33 9.74 19.78 0.41
C GLU A 33 10.25 18.65 -0.49
N GLY A 34 10.02 18.80 -1.80
CA GLY A 34 10.42 17.80 -2.80
C GLY A 34 9.72 16.45 -2.64
N VAL A 35 8.55 16.38 -2.00
CA VAL A 35 7.73 15.17 -1.86
C VAL A 35 6.35 15.39 -2.44
N LEU A 36 6.01 14.61 -3.45
CA LEU A 36 4.69 14.57 -4.07
C LEU A 36 3.98 13.26 -3.73
N GLU A 37 2.80 13.36 -3.13
CA GLU A 37 1.88 12.25 -2.91
C GLU A 37 1.05 12.04 -4.19
N ILE A 38 0.91 10.80 -4.61
CA ILE A 38 0.15 10.39 -5.78
C ILE A 38 -0.92 9.41 -5.33
N ASP A 39 -2.19 9.76 -5.52
CA ASP A 39 -3.30 8.83 -5.29
C ASP A 39 -3.31 7.77 -6.39
N THR A 40 -3.14 6.52 -6.04
CA THR A 40 -3.06 5.42 -7.00
C THR A 40 -4.42 4.81 -7.34
N LEU A 41 -5.51 5.31 -6.75
CA LEU A 41 -6.90 4.94 -7.02
C LEU A 41 -7.17 3.43 -6.99
N LEU A 42 -6.76 2.74 -5.93
CA LEU A 42 -7.03 1.31 -5.78
C LEU A 42 -8.54 1.00 -5.98
N GLY A 43 -8.82 0.14 -6.95
CA GLY A 43 -10.21 -0.19 -7.29
C GLY A 43 -11.06 0.99 -7.77
N GLY A 44 -10.44 2.09 -8.19
CA GLY A 44 -11.11 3.34 -8.57
C GLY A 44 -11.50 4.21 -7.36
N TRP A 45 -11.12 3.84 -6.16
CA TRP A 45 -11.39 4.60 -4.94
C TRP A 45 -10.29 5.61 -4.68
N GLU A 46 -10.68 6.85 -4.42
CA GLU A 46 -9.77 7.91 -3.99
C GLU A 46 -9.33 7.70 -2.54
N ARG A 47 -8.07 8.09 -2.28
CA ARG A 47 -7.45 8.18 -0.95
C ARG A 47 -7.47 6.85 -0.18
N VAL A 48 -7.16 5.75 -0.89
CA VAL A 48 -7.01 4.40 -0.31
C VAL A 48 -5.56 3.95 -0.33
N THR A 49 -4.86 4.17 -1.46
CA THR A 49 -3.43 3.85 -1.60
C THR A 49 -2.68 5.04 -2.20
N ALA A 50 -1.52 5.36 -1.64
CA ALA A 50 -0.65 6.45 -2.07
C ALA A 50 0.72 5.93 -2.48
N GLY A 51 1.24 6.44 -3.60
CA GLY A 51 2.66 6.45 -3.93
C GLY A 51 3.26 7.82 -3.66
N TYR A 52 4.59 7.89 -3.53
CA TYR A 52 5.29 9.14 -3.24
C TYR A 52 6.45 9.33 -4.20
N LEU A 53 6.42 10.42 -4.97
CA LEU A 53 7.58 10.81 -5.76
C LEU A 53 8.49 11.71 -4.93
N ILE A 54 9.75 11.30 -4.81
CA ILE A 54 10.80 12.07 -4.17
C ILE A 54 11.60 12.76 -5.26
N GLU A 55 11.45 14.09 -5.34
CA GLU A 55 12.10 14.93 -6.34
C GLU A 55 13.60 15.08 -6.04
N GLY A 56 14.42 15.17 -7.07
CA GLY A 56 15.85 15.39 -7.02
C GLY A 56 16.49 15.16 -8.38
N ASP A 57 17.82 15.18 -8.46
CA ASP A 57 18.56 14.91 -9.70
C ASP A 57 18.33 13.48 -10.20
N LYS A 58 17.96 12.59 -9.29
CA LYS A 58 17.62 11.19 -9.52
C LYS A 58 16.30 10.86 -8.81
N PRO A 59 15.16 11.22 -9.37
CA PRO A 59 13.87 11.02 -8.72
C PRO A 59 13.63 9.55 -8.37
N VAL A 60 13.05 9.33 -7.19
CA VAL A 60 12.72 7.99 -6.68
C VAL A 60 11.25 7.94 -6.32
N LEU A 61 10.58 6.88 -6.76
CA LEU A 61 9.20 6.59 -6.38
C LEU A 61 9.20 5.65 -5.17
N VAL A 62 8.47 6.00 -4.13
CA VAL A 62 8.17 5.13 -2.98
C VAL A 62 6.75 4.61 -3.16
N GLU A 63 6.57 3.31 -3.17
CA GLU A 63 5.33 2.58 -3.46
C GLU A 63 4.85 2.71 -4.92
N THR A 64 4.32 1.62 -5.45
CA THR A 64 3.75 1.59 -6.81
C THR A 64 2.24 1.39 -6.81
N GLY A 65 1.67 1.04 -5.67
CA GLY A 65 0.31 0.54 -5.61
C GLY A 65 0.16 -0.84 -6.26
N SER A 66 -1.07 -1.22 -6.52
CA SER A 66 -1.41 -2.47 -7.19
C SER A 66 -1.10 -2.43 -8.69
N GLN A 67 -1.05 -3.59 -9.35
CA GLN A 67 -0.90 -3.63 -10.81
C GLN A 67 -2.05 -2.91 -11.53
N SER A 68 -3.27 -3.03 -11.02
CA SER A 68 -4.44 -2.33 -11.57
C SER A 68 -4.33 -0.81 -11.50
N SER A 69 -3.53 -0.28 -10.56
CA SER A 69 -3.28 1.16 -10.37
C SER A 69 -2.20 1.72 -11.31
N VAL A 70 -1.40 0.88 -11.97
CA VAL A 70 -0.27 1.33 -12.80
C VAL A 70 -0.65 2.37 -13.85
N PRO A 71 -1.75 2.22 -14.63
CA PRO A 71 -2.11 3.24 -15.61
C PRO A 71 -2.35 4.62 -14.99
N VAL A 72 -2.95 4.67 -13.80
CA VAL A 72 -3.19 5.91 -13.04
C VAL A 72 -1.88 6.52 -12.58
N LEU A 73 -1.00 5.71 -12.00
CA LEU A 73 0.32 6.12 -11.53
C LEU A 73 1.19 6.67 -12.67
N LEU A 74 1.25 5.99 -13.81
CA LEU A 74 2.02 6.45 -14.97
C LEU A 74 1.48 7.76 -15.53
N ALA A 75 0.15 7.91 -15.62
CA ALA A 75 -0.47 9.16 -16.06
C ALA A 75 -0.19 10.31 -15.08
N ALA A 76 -0.18 10.04 -13.77
CA ALA A 76 0.18 11.03 -12.77
C ALA A 76 1.65 11.47 -12.88
N LEU A 77 2.59 10.53 -13.05
CA LEU A 77 4.01 10.82 -13.25
C LEU A 77 4.25 11.64 -14.53
N ASP A 78 3.59 11.29 -15.64
CA ASP A 78 3.66 12.04 -16.90
C ASP A 78 3.13 13.48 -16.72
N SER A 79 2.02 13.66 -16.00
CA SER A 79 1.41 14.96 -15.76
C SER A 79 2.31 15.96 -15.01
N ILE A 80 3.28 15.44 -14.26
CA ILE A 80 4.27 16.25 -13.52
C ILE A 80 5.65 16.26 -14.20
N GLY A 81 5.73 15.75 -15.44
CA GLY A 81 6.90 15.84 -16.29
C GLY A 81 7.96 14.76 -16.06
N ILE A 82 7.62 13.63 -15.40
CA ILE A 82 8.54 12.48 -15.27
C ILE A 82 8.48 11.65 -16.56
N GLY A 83 9.46 11.86 -17.40
CA GLY A 83 9.59 11.15 -18.68
C GLY A 83 10.23 9.76 -18.53
N TYR A 84 10.24 9.02 -19.64
CA TYR A 84 10.68 7.62 -19.76
C TYR A 84 12.07 7.33 -19.13
N HIS A 85 13.00 8.28 -19.14
CA HIS A 85 14.36 8.12 -18.63
C HIS A 85 14.63 8.80 -17.29
N ASP A 86 13.66 9.51 -16.73
CA ASP A 86 13.89 10.40 -15.59
C ASP A 86 13.84 9.68 -14.25
N LEU A 87 12.95 8.66 -14.10
CA LEU A 87 12.85 7.92 -12.85
C LEU A 87 14.11 7.05 -12.64
N ALA A 88 14.83 7.32 -11.56
CA ALA A 88 16.09 6.64 -11.23
C ALA A 88 15.88 5.43 -10.32
N GLY A 89 14.80 5.39 -9.56
CA GLY A 89 14.53 4.29 -8.65
C GLY A 89 13.07 4.16 -8.27
N VAL A 90 12.72 2.94 -7.87
CA VAL A 90 11.44 2.59 -7.23
C VAL A 90 11.79 1.82 -5.98
N VAL A 91 11.28 2.23 -4.84
CA VAL A 91 11.41 1.49 -3.57
C VAL A 91 10.04 1.09 -3.08
N VAL A 92 9.88 -0.16 -2.69
CA VAL A 92 8.66 -0.66 -2.08
C VAL A 92 8.91 -0.99 -0.62
N THR A 93 8.00 -0.59 0.26
CA THR A 93 8.14 -0.86 1.70
C THR A 93 8.09 -2.35 1.97
N HIS A 94 7.21 -3.05 1.27
CA HIS A 94 7.08 -4.50 1.34
C HIS A 94 6.41 -5.05 0.07
N ILE A 95 6.21 -6.38 -0.03
CA ILE A 95 5.77 -7.00 -1.29
C ILE A 95 4.29 -7.39 -1.33
N HIS A 96 3.42 -6.86 -0.47
CA HIS A 96 1.98 -7.02 -0.67
C HIS A 96 1.54 -6.35 -1.96
N LEU A 97 0.46 -6.85 -2.57
CA LEU A 97 0.10 -6.49 -3.94
C LEU A 97 -0.42 -5.06 -4.10
N ASP A 98 -0.89 -4.46 -3.04
CA ASP A 98 -1.33 -3.06 -2.97
C ASP A 98 -0.17 -2.06 -2.80
N HIS A 99 1.04 -2.54 -2.59
CA HIS A 99 2.29 -1.75 -2.52
C HIS A 99 3.23 -2.03 -3.68
N ALA A 100 3.55 -3.29 -3.91
CA ALA A 100 4.52 -3.73 -4.91
C ALA A 100 3.88 -4.30 -6.18
N GLY A 101 2.54 -4.37 -6.26
CA GLY A 101 1.84 -5.01 -7.38
C GLY A 101 2.19 -4.41 -8.74
N GLY A 102 2.42 -3.10 -8.79
CA GLY A 102 2.80 -2.37 -10.00
C GLY A 102 4.29 -2.37 -10.32
N VAL A 103 5.17 -2.88 -9.45
CA VAL A 103 6.62 -2.63 -9.55
C VAL A 103 7.24 -3.12 -10.86
N GLY A 104 6.85 -4.30 -11.35
CA GLY A 104 7.38 -4.85 -12.60
C GLY A 104 6.96 -4.05 -13.83
N ASP A 105 5.72 -3.54 -13.84
CA ASP A 105 5.20 -2.71 -14.92
C ASP A 105 5.82 -1.30 -14.88
N VAL A 106 6.01 -0.71 -13.70
CA VAL A 106 6.74 0.56 -13.52
C VAL A 106 8.20 0.42 -13.95
N ALA A 107 8.86 -0.67 -13.54
CA ALA A 107 10.23 -0.95 -13.98
C ALA A 107 10.36 -1.09 -15.50
N ARG A 108 9.33 -1.62 -16.16
CA ARG A 108 9.29 -1.71 -17.63
C ARG A 108 9.05 -0.35 -18.27
N ALA A 109 8.19 0.48 -17.68
CA ALA A 109 7.91 1.84 -18.15
C ALA A 109 9.11 2.79 -17.99
N PHE A 110 9.95 2.58 -16.97
CA PHE A 110 11.12 3.40 -16.66
C PHE A 110 12.41 2.55 -16.66
N PRO A 111 13.08 2.40 -17.82
CA PRO A 111 14.20 1.46 -17.97
C PRO A 111 15.42 1.80 -17.12
N ASN A 112 15.59 3.05 -16.70
CA ASN A 112 16.69 3.48 -15.85
C ASN A 112 16.42 3.26 -14.34
N ALA A 113 15.16 2.98 -13.95
CA ALA A 113 14.81 2.85 -12.55
C ALA A 113 15.35 1.55 -11.94
N THR A 114 16.12 1.63 -10.86
CA THR A 114 16.48 0.49 -10.01
C THR A 114 15.33 0.17 -9.07
N VAL A 115 15.02 -1.11 -8.88
CA VAL A 115 13.98 -1.56 -7.95
C VAL A 115 14.62 -1.93 -6.62
N TYR A 116 14.28 -1.21 -5.57
CA TYR A 116 14.80 -1.38 -4.23
C TYR A 116 13.80 -2.10 -3.35
N VAL A 117 14.23 -3.12 -2.64
CA VAL A 117 13.36 -3.97 -1.81
C VAL A 117 14.14 -4.64 -0.69
N HIS A 118 13.45 -5.03 0.38
CA HIS A 118 14.02 -5.88 1.43
C HIS A 118 14.50 -7.23 0.87
N GLU A 119 15.58 -7.80 1.43
CA GLU A 119 16.18 -9.09 1.00
C GLU A 119 15.14 -10.22 0.85
N LYS A 120 14.28 -10.38 1.86
CA LYS A 120 13.25 -11.44 1.86
C LYS A 120 12.19 -11.26 0.77
N GLY A 121 12.03 -10.03 0.24
CA GLY A 121 11.09 -9.70 -0.85
C GLY A 121 11.66 -9.93 -2.24
N ALA A 122 12.98 -9.76 -2.42
CA ALA A 122 13.64 -9.68 -3.71
C ALA A 122 13.32 -10.86 -4.66
N ARG A 123 13.38 -12.09 -4.16
CA ARG A 123 13.08 -13.29 -4.94
C ARG A 123 11.65 -13.33 -5.49
N HIS A 124 10.70 -12.75 -4.75
CA HIS A 124 9.29 -12.74 -5.12
C HIS A 124 8.96 -11.65 -6.16
N LEU A 125 9.79 -10.62 -6.26
CA LEU A 125 9.69 -9.66 -7.35
C LEU A 125 10.31 -10.22 -8.64
N ALA A 126 11.36 -11.04 -8.53
CA ALA A 126 11.99 -11.70 -9.68
C ALA A 126 11.13 -12.87 -10.21
N ASP A 127 10.53 -13.64 -9.31
CA ASP A 127 9.64 -14.76 -9.60
C ASP A 127 8.37 -14.64 -8.74
N PRO A 128 7.32 -13.99 -9.24
CA PRO A 128 6.12 -13.70 -8.47
C PRO A 128 5.09 -14.84 -8.43
N GLU A 129 5.31 -15.96 -9.13
CA GLU A 129 4.29 -17.01 -9.30
C GLU A 129 3.71 -17.49 -7.95
N ARG A 130 4.59 -17.78 -6.98
CA ARG A 130 4.16 -18.26 -5.65
C ARG A 130 3.43 -17.18 -4.87
N LEU A 131 3.88 -15.94 -4.94
CA LEU A 131 3.23 -14.81 -4.27
C LEU A 131 1.83 -14.59 -4.83
N VAL A 132 1.70 -14.55 -6.16
CA VAL A 132 0.41 -14.39 -6.85
C VAL A 132 -0.52 -15.57 -6.56
N ALA A 133 -0.02 -16.81 -6.54
CA ALA A 133 -0.82 -17.99 -6.22
C ALA A 133 -1.34 -17.95 -4.76
N SER A 134 -0.51 -17.51 -3.81
CA SER A 134 -0.94 -17.31 -2.42
C SER A 134 -1.97 -16.19 -2.29
N ALA A 135 -1.77 -15.07 -2.96
CA ALA A 135 -2.71 -13.95 -3.00
C ALA A 135 -4.07 -14.37 -3.61
N ALA A 136 -4.06 -15.23 -4.64
CA ALA A 136 -5.28 -15.76 -5.24
C ALA A 136 -6.13 -16.56 -4.24
N GLN A 137 -5.48 -17.27 -3.30
CA GLN A 137 -6.21 -18.01 -2.25
C GLN A 137 -6.85 -17.07 -1.22
N VAL A 138 -6.21 -15.92 -0.95
CA VAL A 138 -6.70 -14.95 0.04
C VAL A 138 -7.78 -14.06 -0.57
N TYR A 139 -7.52 -13.49 -1.74
CA TYR A 139 -8.39 -12.47 -2.35
C TYR A 139 -9.45 -13.05 -3.29
N GLY A 140 -9.30 -14.29 -3.75
CA GLY A 140 -10.24 -14.90 -4.68
C GLY A 140 -10.47 -14.04 -5.91
N PRO A 141 -11.75 -13.78 -6.28
CA PRO A 141 -12.10 -12.95 -7.45
C PRO A 141 -11.59 -11.49 -7.36
N LEU A 142 -11.34 -10.97 -6.16
CA LEU A 142 -10.83 -9.61 -5.96
C LEU A 142 -9.39 -9.46 -6.45
N LEU A 143 -8.62 -10.55 -6.55
CA LEU A 143 -7.25 -10.49 -7.05
C LEU A 143 -7.18 -9.79 -8.42
N ASP A 144 -7.93 -10.28 -9.39
CA ASP A 144 -7.86 -9.74 -10.75
C ASP A 144 -8.58 -8.39 -10.91
N SER A 145 -9.63 -8.14 -10.14
CA SER A 145 -10.44 -6.93 -10.27
C SER A 145 -9.90 -5.73 -9.47
N LEU A 146 -9.27 -5.99 -8.31
CA LEU A 146 -8.80 -4.93 -7.41
C LEU A 146 -7.28 -4.76 -7.48
N TYR A 147 -6.52 -5.85 -7.41
CA TYR A 147 -5.06 -5.80 -7.29
C TYR A 147 -4.34 -6.01 -8.62
N GLY A 148 -4.86 -6.86 -9.50
CA GLY A 148 -4.10 -7.37 -10.64
C GLY A 148 -3.04 -8.39 -10.23
N ARG A 149 -2.15 -8.74 -11.16
CA ARG A 149 -1.12 -9.76 -10.94
C ARG A 149 0.26 -9.15 -11.09
N LEU A 150 1.06 -9.25 -10.03
CA LEU A 150 2.45 -8.77 -10.05
C LEU A 150 3.21 -9.32 -11.27
N THR A 151 3.75 -8.43 -12.09
CA THR A 151 4.64 -8.79 -13.20
C THR A 151 6.07 -8.95 -12.69
N ALA A 152 6.78 -9.97 -13.16
CA ALA A 152 8.18 -10.21 -12.79
C ALA A 152 9.08 -9.02 -13.13
N THR A 153 9.98 -8.69 -12.22
CA THR A 153 11.06 -7.72 -12.42
C THR A 153 12.35 -8.46 -12.74
N SER A 154 13.09 -8.03 -13.76
CA SER A 154 14.40 -8.61 -14.09
C SER A 154 15.35 -8.51 -12.89
N GLN A 155 16.03 -9.62 -12.59
CA GLN A 155 16.84 -9.73 -11.35
C GLN A 155 17.98 -8.71 -11.30
N GLU A 156 18.57 -8.35 -12.44
CA GLU A 156 19.60 -7.32 -12.53
C GLU A 156 19.10 -5.91 -12.18
N ARG A 157 17.79 -5.70 -12.16
CA ARG A 157 17.14 -4.43 -11.77
C ARG A 157 16.82 -4.37 -10.29
N ILE A 158 16.84 -5.51 -9.59
CA ILE A 158 16.48 -5.62 -8.18
C ILE A 158 17.72 -5.39 -7.33
N HIS A 159 17.64 -4.40 -6.44
CA HIS A 159 18.67 -4.08 -5.47
C HIS A 159 18.13 -4.27 -4.04
N VAL A 160 18.82 -5.12 -3.29
CA VAL A 160 18.45 -5.40 -1.91
C VAL A 160 18.89 -4.26 -1.00
N LEU A 161 17.99 -3.78 -0.16
CA LEU A 161 18.25 -2.78 0.87
C LEU A 161 18.36 -3.45 2.24
N PRO A 162 19.56 -3.53 2.83
CA PRO A 162 19.69 -3.83 4.25
C PRO A 162 19.31 -2.61 5.11
N ASP A 163 19.13 -2.86 6.41
CA ASP A 163 18.89 -1.79 7.38
C ASP A 163 19.98 -0.70 7.32
N GLY A 164 19.56 0.55 7.33
CA GLY A 164 20.45 1.71 7.21
C GLY A 164 21.02 1.99 5.82
N ALA A 165 20.65 1.19 4.80
CA ALA A 165 21.08 1.46 3.43
C ALA A 165 20.52 2.78 2.90
N GLU A 166 21.30 3.44 2.04
CA GLU A 166 20.97 4.74 1.47
C GLU A 166 20.70 4.66 -0.03
N ILE A 167 19.62 5.29 -0.47
CA ILE A 167 19.34 5.57 -1.88
C ILE A 167 19.62 7.06 -2.12
N LYS A 168 20.55 7.36 -3.02
CA LYS A 168 20.93 8.74 -3.36
C LYS A 168 19.94 9.33 -4.37
N VAL A 169 19.24 10.38 -3.96
CA VAL A 169 18.28 11.12 -4.81
C VAL A 169 18.95 12.31 -5.52
N GLY A 170 20.12 12.73 -5.05
CA GLY A 170 20.89 13.85 -5.57
C GLY A 170 20.88 15.05 -4.63
N SER A 171 21.73 16.05 -4.93
CA SER A 171 21.79 17.33 -4.18
C SER A 171 21.91 17.18 -2.65
N GLY A 172 22.60 16.13 -2.19
CA GLY A 172 22.77 15.82 -0.76
C GLY A 172 21.58 15.12 -0.11
N ARG A 173 20.50 14.82 -0.85
CA ARG A 173 19.31 14.11 -0.38
C ARG A 173 19.51 12.60 -0.50
N THR A 174 19.20 11.90 0.57
CA THR A 174 19.20 10.43 0.64
C THR A 174 17.90 9.91 1.23
N LEU A 175 17.48 8.74 0.78
CA LEU A 175 16.45 7.95 1.43
C LEU A 175 17.13 6.82 2.19
N VAL A 176 16.83 6.68 3.47
CA VAL A 176 17.44 5.70 4.37
C VAL A 176 16.44 4.59 4.66
N ALA A 177 16.81 3.35 4.36
CA ALA A 177 15.99 2.18 4.70
C ALA A 177 16.04 1.90 6.20
N VAL A 178 14.89 1.62 6.78
CA VAL A 178 14.73 1.23 8.19
C VAL A 178 14.03 -0.12 8.22
N ASP A 179 14.75 -1.18 8.60
CA ASP A 179 14.14 -2.50 8.76
C ASP A 179 13.04 -2.44 9.82
N SER A 180 11.84 -2.81 9.45
CA SER A 180 10.64 -2.62 10.27
C SER A 180 9.67 -3.80 10.18
N PRO A 181 10.13 -5.02 10.58
CA PRO A 181 9.29 -6.20 10.61
C PRO A 181 8.17 -6.06 11.64
N GLY A 182 7.16 -6.92 11.51
CA GLY A 182 6.01 -6.99 12.39
C GLY A 182 4.71 -7.12 11.62
N HIS A 183 4.41 -6.18 10.71
CA HIS A 183 3.36 -6.35 9.70
C HIS A 183 3.73 -7.46 8.71
N ALA A 184 4.94 -7.41 8.19
CA ALA A 184 5.53 -8.41 7.30
C ALA A 184 7.04 -8.53 7.57
N LYS A 185 7.62 -9.73 7.37
CA LYS A 185 9.05 -9.99 7.57
C LYS A 185 9.97 -9.25 6.61
N HIS A 186 9.42 -8.77 5.52
CA HIS A 186 10.11 -8.07 4.43
C HIS A 186 9.75 -6.58 4.39
N HIS A 187 9.33 -6.03 5.53
CA HIS A 187 8.90 -4.63 5.61
C HIS A 187 10.08 -3.71 5.92
N LEU A 188 10.16 -2.60 5.16
CA LEU A 188 11.06 -1.47 5.34
C LEU A 188 10.22 -0.20 5.47
N ALA A 189 10.56 0.67 6.39
CA ALA A 189 10.21 2.08 6.29
C ALA A 189 11.32 2.85 5.58
N ILE A 190 11.00 3.96 4.96
CA ILE A 190 11.95 4.79 4.21
C ILE A 190 11.96 6.20 4.79
N HIS A 191 13.11 6.64 5.29
CA HIS A 191 13.28 7.97 5.89
C HIS A 191 13.98 8.91 4.92
N ASP A 192 13.34 10.01 4.58
CA ASP A 192 13.90 11.04 3.71
C ASP A 192 14.73 12.05 4.51
N SER A 193 16.01 12.16 4.19
CA SER A 193 16.96 13.00 4.92
C SER A 193 16.71 14.50 4.76
N LEU A 194 16.02 14.96 3.70
CA LEU A 194 15.80 16.38 3.44
C LEU A 194 14.49 16.85 4.08
N SER A 195 13.37 16.22 3.76
CA SER A 195 12.06 16.61 4.31
C SER A 195 11.84 16.08 5.73
N GLY A 196 12.59 15.05 6.14
CA GLY A 196 12.41 14.35 7.40
C GLY A 196 11.15 13.47 7.43
N VAL A 197 10.46 13.27 6.31
CA VAL A 197 9.29 12.37 6.23
C VAL A 197 9.73 10.92 6.34
N LEU A 198 9.04 10.16 7.20
CA LEU A 198 9.15 8.70 7.27
C LEU A 198 7.96 8.07 6.54
N PHE A 199 8.23 7.38 5.43
CA PHE A 199 7.26 6.56 4.72
C PHE A 199 7.18 5.21 5.41
N ALA A 200 6.15 5.02 6.21
CA ALA A 200 6.04 3.91 7.16
C ALA A 200 5.33 2.67 6.60
N GLY A 201 4.90 2.70 5.32
CA GLY A 201 4.11 1.60 4.75
C GLY A 201 2.93 1.24 5.64
N ASP A 202 2.87 -0.04 6.03
CA ASP A 202 1.82 -0.60 6.88
C ASP A 202 2.24 -0.85 8.34
N ALA A 203 3.50 -0.54 8.68
CA ALA A 203 4.00 -0.82 10.02
C ALA A 203 3.29 0.00 11.12
N VAL A 204 2.76 1.18 10.79
CA VAL A 204 1.95 2.02 11.70
C VAL A 204 0.47 1.61 11.66
N GLY A 205 0.03 0.99 10.57
CA GLY A 205 -1.36 0.65 10.32
C GLY A 205 -1.97 1.41 9.14
N VAL A 206 -3.28 1.39 9.06
CA VAL A 206 -4.10 2.01 8.02
C VAL A 206 -4.95 3.14 8.60
N ARG A 207 -4.91 4.32 7.98
CA ARG A 207 -5.77 5.45 8.37
C ARG A 207 -6.35 6.14 7.15
N LEU A 208 -7.48 5.66 6.67
CA LEU A 208 -8.19 6.34 5.58
C LEU A 208 -8.73 7.68 6.09
N PRO A 209 -8.49 8.80 5.38
CA PRO A 209 -8.80 10.14 5.87
C PRO A 209 -10.26 10.34 6.24
N ASP A 210 -11.15 9.75 5.45
CA ASP A 210 -12.61 9.92 5.60
C ASP A 210 -13.16 9.06 6.74
N ALA A 211 -12.52 7.94 7.06
CA ALA A 211 -12.84 7.12 8.23
C ALA A 211 -12.29 7.71 9.54
N GLY A 212 -11.16 8.43 9.46
CA GLY A 212 -10.54 9.13 10.59
C GLY A 212 -9.97 8.23 11.69
N VAL A 213 -9.99 6.91 11.51
CA VAL A 213 -9.58 5.90 12.49
C VAL A 213 -8.26 5.28 12.07
N LEU A 214 -7.33 5.14 13.00
CA LEU A 214 -6.15 4.30 12.83
C LEU A 214 -6.51 2.86 13.20
N ARG A 215 -6.34 1.94 12.24
CA ARG A 215 -6.55 0.51 12.44
C ARG A 215 -5.22 -0.24 12.23
N PRO A 216 -4.86 -1.20 13.10
CA PRO A 216 -3.61 -1.94 12.92
C PRO A 216 -3.68 -2.82 11.67
N ALA A 217 -2.55 -3.08 11.05
CA ALA A 217 -2.44 -3.98 9.90
C ALA A 217 -1.69 -5.25 10.32
N THR A 218 -2.44 -6.31 10.62
CA THR A 218 -1.92 -7.55 11.21
C THR A 218 -2.26 -8.80 10.39
N PRO A 219 -1.97 -8.81 9.06
CA PRO A 219 -2.36 -9.92 8.20
C PRO A 219 -1.51 -11.18 8.46
N PRO A 220 -2.06 -12.40 8.25
CA PRO A 220 -1.24 -13.61 8.21
C PRO A 220 -0.39 -13.63 6.92
N PRO A 221 0.71 -14.38 6.87
CA PRO A 221 1.21 -15.27 7.91
C PRO A 221 2.27 -14.67 8.81
N ASP A 222 2.69 -13.42 8.58
CA ASP A 222 3.94 -12.85 9.07
C ASP A 222 3.78 -11.94 10.27
N PHE A 223 2.55 -11.56 10.64
CA PHE A 223 2.34 -10.69 11.79
C PHE A 223 3.03 -11.18 13.05
N ASP A 224 3.72 -10.24 13.73
CA ASP A 224 4.44 -10.44 14.97
C ASP A 224 4.36 -9.17 15.81
N LEU A 225 3.70 -9.25 16.98
CA LEU A 225 3.46 -8.08 17.83
C LEU A 225 4.75 -7.46 18.36
N ASP A 226 5.67 -8.30 18.85
CA ASP A 226 6.89 -7.81 19.50
C ASP A 226 7.77 -7.08 18.48
N GLN A 227 7.89 -7.63 17.27
CA GLN A 227 8.60 -6.98 16.18
C GLN A 227 7.91 -5.71 15.72
N ALA A 228 6.57 -5.68 15.64
CA ALA A 228 5.82 -4.49 15.25
C ALA A 228 6.02 -3.35 16.26
N VAL A 229 5.89 -3.62 17.55
CA VAL A 229 6.15 -2.62 18.61
C VAL A 229 7.60 -2.14 18.59
N HIS A 230 8.56 -3.06 18.42
CA HIS A 230 9.97 -2.69 18.27
C HIS A 230 10.19 -1.76 17.06
N SER A 231 9.59 -2.05 15.92
CA SER A 231 9.69 -1.22 14.71
C SER A 231 9.11 0.18 14.94
N LEU A 232 7.98 0.28 15.63
CA LEU A 232 7.38 1.58 15.98
C LEU A 232 8.30 2.41 16.89
N HIS A 233 8.95 1.81 17.89
CA HIS A 233 9.94 2.51 18.71
C HIS A 233 11.15 2.98 17.88
N ARG A 234 11.62 2.19 16.92
CA ARG A 234 12.68 2.60 16.00
C ARG A 234 12.29 3.81 15.15
N PHE A 235 11.00 3.94 14.80
CA PHE A 235 10.52 5.13 14.08
C PHE A 235 10.63 6.39 14.94
N ALA A 236 10.23 6.34 16.22
CA ALA A 236 10.40 7.45 17.16
C ALA A 236 11.88 7.84 17.32
N GLU A 237 12.79 6.86 17.44
CA GLU A 237 14.24 7.10 17.54
C GLU A 237 14.82 7.84 16.32
N ARG A 238 14.22 7.66 15.12
CA ARG A 238 14.60 8.40 13.90
C ARG A 238 14.23 9.87 13.93
N ARG A 239 13.34 10.28 14.84
CA ARG A 239 12.84 11.65 14.99
C ARG A 239 12.38 12.23 13.65
N PRO A 240 11.49 11.56 12.93
CA PRO A 240 10.99 12.09 11.68
C PRO A 240 10.26 13.41 11.90
N SER A 241 10.15 14.23 10.85
CA SER A 241 9.33 15.45 10.90
C SER A 241 7.84 15.11 10.81
N GLN A 242 7.50 14.06 10.05
CA GLN A 242 6.16 13.58 9.80
C GLN A 242 6.20 12.08 9.45
N ILE A 243 5.08 11.38 9.65
CA ILE A 243 4.89 9.99 9.23
C ILE A 243 3.86 9.96 8.11
N ALA A 244 4.21 9.34 6.98
CA ALA A 244 3.34 9.13 5.83
C ALA A 244 3.05 7.63 5.65
N LEU A 245 1.78 7.29 5.45
CA LEU A 245 1.31 5.93 5.20
C LEU A 245 1.09 5.66 3.72
N ALA A 246 1.25 4.42 3.30
CA ALA A 246 0.71 3.97 2.02
C ALA A 246 -0.84 4.02 2.01
N HIS A 247 -1.49 3.90 3.18
CA HIS A 247 -2.93 3.92 3.41
C HIS A 247 -3.40 4.92 4.50
N TYR A 248 -3.39 6.23 4.45
CA TYR A 248 -3.15 7.12 3.35
C TYR A 248 -2.51 8.40 3.87
N GLY A 249 -1.44 8.83 3.19
CA GLY A 249 -0.89 10.17 3.34
C GLY A 249 -0.22 10.44 4.70
N ILE A 250 0.06 11.74 4.95
CA ILE A 250 0.61 12.16 6.24
C ILE A 250 -0.45 12.02 7.33
N ILE A 251 -0.09 11.33 8.41
CA ILE A 251 -0.92 11.25 9.62
C ILE A 251 -0.85 12.59 10.37
N PRO A 252 -2.00 13.16 10.77
CA PRO A 252 -2.02 14.33 11.64
C PRO A 252 -1.47 14.04 13.04
N GLY A 253 -0.78 14.99 13.63
CA GLY A 253 -0.16 14.89 14.95
C GLY A 253 1.36 14.87 14.90
N SER A 254 2.00 14.91 16.04
CA SER A 254 3.44 14.72 16.13
C SER A 254 3.81 13.24 15.87
N PRO A 255 5.00 12.94 15.34
CA PRO A 255 5.42 11.55 15.14
C PRO A 255 5.39 10.71 16.42
N ASP A 256 5.72 11.28 17.57
CA ASP A 256 5.67 10.57 18.85
C ASP A 256 4.23 10.19 19.23
N GLU A 257 3.27 11.13 19.09
CA GLU A 257 1.85 10.84 19.31
C GLU A 257 1.31 9.77 18.36
N VAL A 258 1.72 9.80 17.09
CA VAL A 258 1.34 8.79 16.08
C VAL A 258 1.88 7.41 16.45
N VAL A 259 3.13 7.33 16.89
CA VAL A 259 3.75 6.06 17.33
C VAL A 259 3.06 5.53 18.58
N GLU A 260 2.79 6.38 19.56
CA GLU A 260 2.06 5.99 20.78
C GLU A 260 0.65 5.49 20.47
N GLU A 261 -0.11 6.21 19.61
CA GLU A 261 -1.44 5.79 19.15
C GLU A 261 -1.36 4.42 18.47
N ALA A 262 -0.40 4.21 17.56
CA ALA A 262 -0.23 2.96 16.83
C ALA A 262 0.06 1.78 17.78
N ILE A 263 0.96 1.96 18.75
CA ILE A 263 1.28 0.94 19.76
C ILE A 263 0.03 0.63 20.61
N GLN A 264 -0.70 1.64 21.04
CA GLN A 264 -1.90 1.46 21.85
C GLN A 264 -3.00 0.72 21.08
N VAL A 265 -3.27 1.12 19.85
CA VAL A 265 -4.28 0.49 19.00
C VAL A 265 -3.91 -0.97 18.73
N LEU A 266 -2.66 -1.24 18.39
CA LEU A 266 -2.16 -2.58 18.14
C LEU A 266 -2.31 -3.50 19.36
N ASN A 267 -1.88 -3.04 20.55
CA ASN A 267 -2.04 -3.80 21.79
C ASN A 267 -3.51 -4.05 22.13
N ASN A 268 -4.37 -3.04 21.99
CA ASN A 268 -5.80 -3.18 22.27
C ASN A 268 -6.46 -4.26 21.40
N TRP A 269 -6.09 -4.34 20.11
CA TRP A 269 -6.60 -5.37 19.21
C TRP A 269 -6.12 -6.76 19.62
N VAL A 270 -4.84 -6.89 19.99
CA VAL A 270 -4.26 -8.15 20.44
C VAL A 270 -4.87 -8.59 21.77
N ASP A 271 -5.03 -7.69 22.73
CA ASP A 271 -5.63 -8.00 24.05
C ASP A 271 -7.07 -8.51 23.92
N VAL A 272 -7.88 -7.88 23.05
CA VAL A 272 -9.26 -8.33 22.77
C VAL A 272 -9.26 -9.73 22.15
N ALA A 273 -8.37 -9.96 21.18
CA ALA A 273 -8.25 -11.24 20.51
C ALA A 273 -7.74 -12.35 21.45
N GLU A 274 -6.73 -12.05 22.28
CA GLU A 274 -6.18 -12.99 23.27
C GLU A 274 -7.22 -13.38 24.32
N LYS A 275 -7.97 -12.40 24.82
CA LYS A 275 -9.08 -12.66 25.74
C LYS A 275 -10.14 -13.55 25.09
N ALA A 276 -10.50 -13.31 23.83
CA ALA A 276 -11.47 -14.15 23.12
C ALA A 276 -10.98 -15.60 22.96
N VAL A 277 -9.70 -15.80 22.62
CA VAL A 277 -9.07 -17.13 22.53
C VAL A 277 -9.10 -17.82 23.89
N HIS A 278 -8.71 -17.12 24.98
CA HIS A 278 -8.71 -17.68 26.33
C HIS A 278 -10.11 -18.10 26.79
N ASP A 279 -11.12 -17.30 26.48
CA ASP A 279 -12.53 -17.58 26.87
C ASP A 279 -13.22 -18.59 25.92
N GLY A 280 -12.53 -19.11 24.91
CA GLY A 280 -13.08 -20.05 23.90
C GLY A 280 -14.10 -19.39 22.97
N GLY A 281 -14.07 -18.06 22.83
CA GLY A 281 -14.94 -17.29 21.94
C GLY A 281 -14.38 -17.12 20.54
N ASP A 282 -15.19 -16.52 19.64
CA ASP A 282 -14.76 -16.14 18.31
C ASP A 282 -14.03 -14.79 18.32
N VAL A 283 -12.82 -14.74 17.73
CA VAL A 283 -11.97 -13.55 17.74
C VAL A 283 -12.54 -12.46 16.83
N VAL A 284 -13.13 -12.82 15.68
CA VAL A 284 -13.74 -11.85 14.77
C VAL A 284 -14.91 -11.15 15.47
N ASP A 285 -15.83 -11.92 16.04
CA ASP A 285 -16.97 -11.41 16.79
C ASP A 285 -16.54 -10.51 17.97
N ALA A 286 -15.43 -10.85 18.65
CA ALA A 286 -14.92 -10.07 19.76
C ALA A 286 -14.37 -8.73 19.31
N LEU A 287 -13.57 -8.71 18.23
CA LEU A 287 -13.02 -7.49 17.63
C LEU A 287 -14.12 -6.60 17.06
N GLU A 288 -15.08 -7.17 16.32
CA GLU A 288 -16.20 -6.41 15.77
C GLU A 288 -17.01 -5.73 16.87
N ARG A 289 -17.30 -6.44 17.97
CA ARG A 289 -18.00 -5.85 19.14
C ARG A 289 -17.20 -4.77 19.83
N ALA A 290 -15.90 -4.99 20.05
CA ALA A 290 -15.04 -4.05 20.77
C ALA A 290 -14.88 -2.73 20.01
N PHE A 291 -14.73 -2.82 18.68
CA PHE A 291 -14.42 -1.69 17.81
C PHE A 291 -15.62 -1.22 16.95
N SER A 292 -16.83 -1.72 17.24
CA SER A 292 -18.05 -1.38 16.50
C SER A 292 -18.37 0.12 16.41
N LYS A 293 -17.87 0.92 17.34
CA LYS A 293 -18.13 2.36 17.40
C LYS A 293 -17.08 3.19 16.66
N GLU A 294 -15.95 2.62 16.29
CA GLU A 294 -14.87 3.36 15.62
C GLU A 294 -15.34 3.98 14.30
N LEU A 295 -16.17 3.27 13.58
CA LEU A 295 -16.69 3.70 12.28
C LEU A 295 -18.13 4.27 12.35
N SER A 296 -18.63 4.59 13.54
CA SER A 296 -20.02 5.06 13.69
C SER A 296 -20.32 6.38 12.98
N GLY A 297 -19.29 7.16 12.65
CA GLY A 297 -19.40 8.41 11.88
C GLY A 297 -19.05 8.27 10.39
N ALA A 298 -18.53 7.12 9.97
CA ALA A 298 -18.14 6.87 8.60
C ALA A 298 -19.34 6.44 7.74
N SER A 299 -19.36 6.87 6.47
CA SER A 299 -20.36 6.43 5.51
C SER A 299 -20.18 4.95 5.12
N ASP A 300 -21.22 4.34 4.54
CA ASP A 300 -21.17 2.94 4.08
C ASP A 300 -20.02 2.70 3.09
N ILE A 301 -19.69 3.68 2.24
CA ILE A 301 -18.59 3.57 1.28
C ILE A 301 -17.23 3.60 1.97
N GLU A 302 -17.05 4.42 3.00
CA GLU A 302 -15.81 4.50 3.78
C GLU A 302 -15.58 3.23 4.59
N GLN A 303 -16.65 2.70 5.22
CA GLN A 303 -16.60 1.42 5.89
C GLN A 303 -16.23 0.31 4.91
N LYS A 304 -16.85 0.27 3.72
CA LYS A 304 -16.53 -0.70 2.69
C LYS A 304 -15.08 -0.61 2.21
N LYS A 305 -14.55 0.60 1.99
CA LYS A 305 -13.15 0.80 1.62
C LYS A 305 -12.22 0.19 2.67
N LEU A 306 -12.44 0.54 3.94
CA LEU A 306 -11.60 0.07 5.05
C LEU A 306 -11.70 -1.44 5.25
N GLU A 307 -12.91 -2.02 5.20
CA GLU A 307 -13.09 -3.48 5.34
C GLU A 307 -12.53 -4.26 4.15
N THR A 308 -12.55 -3.69 2.95
CA THR A 308 -11.94 -4.34 1.77
C THR A 308 -10.41 -4.31 1.86
N LEU A 309 -9.83 -3.20 2.33
CA LEU A 309 -8.39 -3.00 2.42
C LEU A 309 -7.78 -3.70 3.64
N ASN A 310 -8.38 -3.49 4.80
CA ASN A 310 -7.86 -3.88 6.12
C ASN A 310 -8.99 -4.38 7.04
N GLY A 311 -9.69 -5.42 6.57
CA GLY A 311 -10.85 -5.97 7.26
C GLY A 311 -10.53 -6.67 8.57
N VAL A 312 -11.51 -6.69 9.48
CA VAL A 312 -11.40 -7.35 10.79
C VAL A 312 -11.02 -8.82 10.66
N HIS A 313 -11.58 -9.53 9.67
CA HIS A 313 -11.27 -10.96 9.45
C HIS A 313 -9.80 -11.22 9.17
N SER A 314 -9.15 -10.40 8.32
CA SER A 314 -7.73 -10.53 8.00
C SER A 314 -6.86 -10.27 9.24
N ASN A 315 -7.14 -9.21 9.96
CA ASN A 315 -6.44 -8.85 11.19
C ASN A 315 -6.60 -9.94 12.27
N ALA A 316 -7.83 -10.41 12.49
CA ALA A 316 -8.12 -11.51 13.42
C ALA A 316 -7.33 -12.79 13.09
N ALA A 317 -7.26 -13.14 11.79
CA ALA A 317 -6.52 -14.32 11.35
C ALA A 317 -5.03 -14.22 11.64
N GLY A 318 -4.40 -13.05 11.42
CA GLY A 318 -2.99 -12.83 11.72
C GLY A 318 -2.70 -12.85 13.22
N ILE A 319 -3.51 -12.15 14.03
CA ILE A 319 -3.36 -12.15 15.50
C ILE A 319 -3.52 -13.58 16.06
N ARG A 320 -4.58 -14.31 15.66
CA ARG A 320 -4.77 -15.72 16.09
C ARG A 320 -3.57 -16.59 15.74
N ARG A 321 -3.01 -16.42 14.55
CA ARG A 321 -1.84 -17.19 14.13
C ARG A 321 -0.62 -16.85 14.97
N TRP A 322 -0.39 -15.56 15.26
CA TRP A 322 0.69 -15.14 16.12
C TRP A 322 0.55 -15.69 17.54
N LEU A 323 -0.65 -15.57 18.16
CA LEU A 323 -0.95 -16.14 19.46
C LEU A 323 -0.65 -17.65 19.50
N ALA A 324 -1.09 -18.40 18.50
CA ALA A 324 -0.85 -19.85 18.43
C ALA A 324 0.65 -20.20 18.32
N LYS A 325 1.45 -19.41 17.59
CA LYS A 325 2.92 -19.58 17.52
C LYS A 325 3.60 -19.26 18.85
N ARG A 326 3.20 -18.16 19.49
CA ARG A 326 3.71 -17.74 20.79
C ARG A 326 3.47 -18.84 21.83
N ASP A 327 2.24 -19.32 21.94
CA ASP A 327 1.84 -20.31 22.93
C ASP A 327 2.48 -21.70 22.69
N SER A 328 2.87 -21.99 21.45
CA SER A 328 3.62 -23.22 21.08
C SER A 328 5.15 -23.06 21.11
N GLY A 329 5.68 -21.87 21.44
CA GLY A 329 7.11 -21.60 21.46
C GLY A 329 7.78 -21.60 20.06
N GLN A 330 7.04 -21.20 19.02
CA GLN A 330 7.50 -21.17 17.62
C GLN A 330 7.80 -19.75 17.09
N LEU A 331 7.83 -18.76 17.98
CA LEU A 331 8.23 -17.38 17.63
C LEU A 331 9.75 -17.26 17.50
#